data_81fc0608bd70b51f30bcac5b1bf40ed0
#
_entry.id   81fc0608bd70b51f30bcac5b1bf40ed0
#
_cell.length_a   1.000
_cell.length_b   1.000
_cell.length_c   1.000
_cell.angle_alpha   90.00
_cell.angle_beta   90.00
_cell.angle_gamma   90.00
#
_symmetry.space_group_name_H-M   'P 1'
#
loop_
_entity.id
_entity.type
_entity.pdbx_description
1 polymer ?
#
loop_
_entity_poly.entity_id
_entity_poly.type
_entity_poly.pdbx_seq_one_letter_code
_entity_poly.pdbx_strand_id
1 'polypeptide(L)'
;CEKGFHRLRRVVNRLFSPEGGRFQTIKEFLMKIVIIGSGYVGLVTAACFSEVGLDVWCADVDEARVERLRRGECPIFEPGLPELLSRNLQAGRLHFVTSAAECVEGAEAVFIAVGTPEGEDGRADVSHVLEAARSVGRVLNGYAVIIVKSTVPVGTTAMAGRAIAEELR
;
A
#
# COMPACT_ATOMS: atom_id res chain seq x y z
N CYS A 1 24.31 -9.81 1.01
CA CYS A 1 23.49 -11.04 0.81
C CYS A 1 23.38 -11.93 2.04
N GLU A 2 24.42 -12.08 2.88
CA GLU A 2 24.40 -13.00 4.04
C GLU A 2 23.43 -12.63 5.15
N LYS A 3 23.22 -11.34 5.42
CA LYS A 3 22.30 -10.88 6.50
C LYS A 3 20.82 -11.22 6.25
N GLY A 4 20.40 -11.29 4.99
CA GLY A 4 19.04 -11.69 4.61
C GLY A 4 18.77 -13.19 4.83
N PHE A 5 19.76 -14.02 4.52
CA PHE A 5 19.66 -15.47 4.65
C PHE A 5 19.60 -15.92 6.12
N HIS A 6 20.33 -15.25 7.01
CA HIS A 6 20.27 -15.51 8.46
C HIS A 6 18.93 -15.12 9.10
N ARG A 7 18.23 -14.11 8.54
CA ARG A 7 16.90 -13.71 9.00
C ARG A 7 15.86 -14.77 8.60
N LEU A 8 15.93 -15.23 7.34
CA LEU A 8 15.04 -16.29 6.83
C LEU A 8 15.20 -17.61 7.60
N ARG A 9 16.44 -18.02 7.88
CA ARG A 9 16.74 -19.26 8.62
C ARG A 9 16.24 -19.21 10.07
N ARG A 10 16.27 -18.05 10.75
CA ARG A 10 15.67 -17.86 12.07
C ARG A 10 14.14 -17.96 12.05
N VAL A 11 13.51 -17.45 11.00
CA VAL A 11 12.06 -17.54 10.80
C VAL A 11 11.62 -18.98 10.60
N VAL A 12 12.28 -19.72 9.70
CA VAL A 12 11.98 -21.12 9.42
C VAL A 12 12.18 -21.98 10.65
N ASN A 13 13.26 -21.81 11.42
CA ASN A 13 13.52 -22.59 12.64
C ASN A 13 12.52 -22.31 13.77
N ARG A 14 11.90 -21.11 13.81
CA ARG A 14 10.85 -20.77 14.77
C ARG A 14 9.49 -21.39 14.42
N LEU A 15 9.23 -21.59 13.12
CA LEU A 15 8.00 -22.21 12.63
C LEU A 15 7.96 -23.73 12.85
N PHE A 16 9.10 -24.38 13.01
CA PHE A 16 9.23 -25.83 13.15
C PHE A 16 9.78 -26.30 14.50
N SER A 17 9.71 -25.46 15.55
CA SER A 17 10.10 -25.87 16.90
C SER A 17 9.02 -26.77 17.52
N PRO A 18 9.37 -28.01 17.98
CA PRO A 18 8.39 -28.98 18.48
C PRO A 18 7.88 -28.68 19.89
N GLU A 19 8.30 -27.62 20.52
CA GLU A 19 7.87 -27.28 21.87
C GLU A 19 6.80 -26.18 21.85
N GLY A 20 5.54 -26.58 21.97
CA GLY A 20 4.36 -25.92 22.56
C GLY A 20 4.19 -24.40 22.53
N GLY A 21 4.77 -23.69 21.56
CA GLY A 21 4.62 -22.26 21.40
C GLY A 21 3.37 -21.94 20.60
N ARG A 22 2.47 -21.08 21.13
CA ARG A 22 1.34 -20.48 20.43
C ARG A 22 1.71 -20.18 18.99
N PHE A 23 0.87 -20.61 18.04
CA PHE A 23 0.91 -20.17 16.65
C PHE A 23 0.81 -18.63 16.62
N GLN A 24 1.95 -17.95 16.68
CA GLN A 24 2.02 -16.56 16.27
C GLN A 24 1.66 -16.54 14.79
N THR A 25 0.59 -15.87 14.49
CA THR A 25 -0.05 -15.88 13.18
C THR A 25 0.98 -15.52 12.12
N ILE A 26 1.06 -16.28 11.04
CA ILE A 26 1.92 -16.06 9.85
C ILE A 26 1.87 -14.58 9.36
N LYS A 27 0.84 -13.87 9.73
CA LYS A 27 0.62 -12.43 9.48
C LYS A 27 1.78 -11.51 9.95
N GLU A 28 2.54 -11.88 11.00
CA GLU A 28 3.66 -11.06 11.49
C GLU A 28 4.91 -11.11 10.61
N PHE A 29 4.92 -11.96 9.58
CA PHE A 29 6.05 -12.13 8.66
C PHE A 29 5.76 -11.74 7.22
N LEU A 30 4.54 -11.33 6.90
CA LEU A 30 4.19 -10.86 5.57
C LEU A 30 4.67 -9.42 5.40
N MET A 31 5.35 -9.15 4.29
CA MET A 31 5.71 -7.79 3.89
C MET A 31 4.45 -6.95 3.78
N LYS A 32 4.37 -5.88 4.56
CA LYS A 32 3.26 -4.94 4.53
C LYS A 32 3.48 -3.89 3.46
N ILE A 33 2.56 -3.82 2.52
CA ILE A 33 2.54 -2.81 1.45
C ILE A 33 1.33 -1.91 1.63
N VAL A 34 1.55 -0.61 1.49
CA VAL A 34 0.50 0.40 1.48
C VAL A 34 0.39 1.01 0.10
N ILE A 35 -0.84 1.22 -0.36
CA ILE A 35 -1.15 1.90 -1.62
C ILE A 35 -2.07 3.09 -1.30
N ILE A 36 -1.64 4.29 -1.65
CA ILE A 36 -2.43 5.51 -1.50
C ILE A 36 -3.10 5.83 -2.84
N GLY A 37 -4.42 5.73 -2.86
CA GLY A 37 -5.28 5.84 -4.04
C GLY A 37 -5.79 4.49 -4.53
N SER A 38 -7.12 4.34 -4.58
CA SER A 38 -7.83 3.14 -5.09
C SER A 38 -8.44 3.34 -6.49
N GLY A 39 -7.84 4.23 -7.29
CA GLY A 39 -8.14 4.34 -8.71
C GLY A 39 -7.69 3.09 -9.49
N TYR A 40 -7.77 3.12 -10.81
CA TYR A 40 -7.44 1.96 -11.65
C TYR A 40 -6.06 1.37 -11.32
N VAL A 41 -5.01 2.20 -11.35
CA VAL A 41 -3.63 1.76 -11.12
C VAL A 41 -3.45 1.22 -9.70
N GLY A 42 -3.99 1.93 -8.69
CA GLY A 42 -3.86 1.54 -7.30
C GLY A 42 -4.58 0.23 -6.99
N LEU A 43 -5.84 0.09 -7.45
CA LEU A 43 -6.66 -1.08 -7.16
C LEU A 43 -6.11 -2.34 -7.83
N VAL A 44 -5.71 -2.27 -9.10
CA VAL A 44 -5.07 -3.40 -9.81
C VAL A 44 -3.76 -3.79 -9.12
N THR A 45 -2.95 -2.81 -8.73
CA THR A 45 -1.69 -3.05 -8.02
C THR A 45 -1.95 -3.73 -6.67
N ALA A 46 -2.96 -3.27 -5.91
CA ALA A 46 -3.35 -3.87 -4.63
C ALA A 46 -3.78 -5.32 -4.78
N ALA A 47 -4.64 -5.60 -5.76
CA ALA A 47 -5.11 -6.95 -6.03
C ALA A 47 -3.97 -7.90 -6.43
N CYS A 48 -3.05 -7.45 -7.29
CA CYS A 48 -1.91 -8.27 -7.71
C CYS A 48 -0.94 -8.57 -6.56
N PHE A 49 -0.61 -7.57 -5.73
CA PHE A 49 0.30 -7.78 -4.60
C PHE A 49 -0.32 -8.66 -3.52
N SER A 50 -1.61 -8.50 -3.23
CA SER A 50 -2.30 -9.39 -2.29
C SER A 50 -2.40 -10.83 -2.82
N GLU A 51 -2.53 -11.02 -4.14
CA GLU A 51 -2.58 -12.35 -4.76
C GLU A 51 -1.27 -13.13 -4.65
N VAL A 52 -0.13 -12.44 -4.70
CA VAL A 52 1.18 -13.07 -4.46
C VAL A 52 1.50 -13.28 -2.98
N GLY A 53 0.55 -12.98 -2.09
CA GLY A 53 0.63 -13.33 -0.68
C GLY A 53 1.16 -12.20 0.24
N LEU A 54 1.20 -10.96 -0.22
CA LEU A 54 1.59 -9.80 0.61
C LEU A 54 0.41 -9.28 1.43
N ASP A 55 0.68 -8.63 2.57
CA ASP A 55 -0.32 -7.91 3.35
C ASP A 55 -0.48 -6.49 2.78
N VAL A 56 -1.59 -6.25 2.10
CA VAL A 56 -1.80 -5.02 1.30
C VAL A 56 -2.91 -4.17 1.88
N TRP A 57 -2.60 -2.91 2.14
CA TRP A 57 -3.52 -1.89 2.60
C TRP A 57 -3.68 -0.81 1.55
N CYS A 58 -4.90 -0.57 1.12
CA CYS A 58 -5.22 0.46 0.13
C CYS A 58 -6.04 1.57 0.79
N ALA A 59 -5.49 2.78 0.83
CA ALA A 59 -6.14 3.95 1.38
C ALA A 59 -6.69 4.86 0.28
N ASP A 60 -7.92 5.34 0.45
CA ASP A 60 -8.52 6.34 -0.45
C ASP A 60 -9.38 7.32 0.35
N VAL A 61 -9.37 8.58 -0.04
CA VAL A 61 -10.17 9.63 0.60
C VAL A 61 -11.67 9.56 0.26
N ASP A 62 -12.02 8.82 -0.78
CA ASP A 62 -13.42 8.58 -1.18
C ASP A 62 -14.03 7.47 -0.31
N GLU A 63 -14.66 7.87 0.78
CA GLU A 63 -15.29 6.95 1.75
C GLU A 63 -16.33 6.03 1.07
N ALA A 64 -17.12 6.55 0.13
CA ALA A 64 -18.13 5.76 -0.57
C ALA A 64 -17.48 4.64 -1.42
N ARG A 65 -16.35 4.95 -2.05
CA ARG A 65 -15.57 3.98 -2.80
C ARG A 65 -14.96 2.93 -1.87
N VAL A 66 -14.37 3.35 -0.75
CA VAL A 66 -13.79 2.46 0.26
C VAL A 66 -14.85 1.48 0.78
N GLU A 67 -16.03 1.97 1.13
CA GLU A 67 -17.14 1.12 1.60
C GLU A 67 -17.60 0.10 0.54
N ARG A 68 -17.67 0.47 -0.71
CA ARG A 68 -17.97 -0.47 -1.81
C ARG A 68 -16.88 -1.54 -1.94
N LEU A 69 -15.63 -1.14 -1.91
CA LEU A 69 -14.48 -2.05 -1.98
C LEU A 69 -14.42 -3.01 -0.79
N ARG A 70 -14.74 -2.56 0.43
CA ARG A 70 -14.86 -3.41 1.63
C ARG A 70 -15.91 -4.50 1.49
N ARG A 71 -16.99 -4.22 0.74
CA ARG A 71 -18.04 -5.22 0.41
C ARG A 71 -17.66 -6.11 -0.77
N GLY A 72 -16.48 -5.93 -1.38
CA GLY A 72 -16.04 -6.68 -2.56
C GLY A 72 -16.64 -6.17 -3.87
N GLU A 73 -17.28 -5.00 -3.87
CA GLU A 73 -17.81 -4.38 -5.08
C GLU A 73 -16.67 -3.72 -5.85
N CYS A 74 -16.33 -4.25 -7.03
CA CYS A 74 -15.30 -3.68 -7.88
C CYS A 74 -15.86 -2.48 -8.68
N PRO A 75 -15.35 -1.25 -8.48
CA PRO A 75 -15.83 -0.08 -9.19
C PRO A 75 -15.25 0.07 -10.60
N ILE A 76 -14.38 -0.84 -11.01
CA ILE A 76 -13.62 -0.80 -12.27
C ILE A 76 -13.93 -2.04 -13.08
N PHE A 77 -14.17 -1.85 -14.37
CA PHE A 77 -14.35 -2.97 -15.30
C PHE A 77 -12.99 -3.45 -15.78
N GLU A 78 -12.47 -4.51 -15.15
CA GLU A 78 -11.23 -5.20 -15.53
C GLU A 78 -11.46 -6.69 -15.37
N PRO A 79 -11.31 -7.50 -16.46
CA PRO A 79 -11.51 -8.94 -16.38
C PRO A 79 -10.65 -9.60 -15.31
N GLY A 80 -11.28 -10.40 -14.43
CA GLY A 80 -10.60 -11.13 -13.36
C GLY A 80 -10.31 -10.31 -12.09
N LEU A 81 -10.47 -8.99 -12.13
CA LEU A 81 -10.23 -8.14 -10.95
C LEU A 81 -11.24 -8.37 -9.83
N PRO A 82 -12.58 -8.49 -10.09
CA PRO A 82 -13.54 -8.76 -9.03
C PRO A 82 -13.24 -10.04 -8.26
N GLU A 83 -12.85 -11.11 -8.94
CA GLU A 83 -12.49 -12.40 -8.35
C GLU A 83 -11.23 -12.29 -7.49
N LEU A 84 -10.22 -11.56 -7.96
CA LEU A 84 -8.99 -11.28 -7.20
C LEU A 84 -9.29 -10.51 -5.92
N LEU A 85 -10.11 -9.45 -6.00
CA LEU A 85 -10.51 -8.65 -4.84
C LEU A 85 -11.24 -9.51 -3.82
N SER A 86 -12.28 -10.23 -4.23
CA SER A 86 -13.08 -11.07 -3.34
C SER A 86 -12.23 -12.12 -2.61
N ARG A 87 -11.39 -12.83 -3.35
CA ARG A 87 -10.52 -13.88 -2.80
C ARG A 87 -9.52 -13.32 -1.77
N ASN A 88 -8.92 -12.16 -2.06
CA ASN A 88 -7.91 -11.58 -1.18
C ASN A 88 -8.50 -10.86 0.04
N LEU A 89 -9.70 -10.27 -0.09
CA LEU A 89 -10.49 -9.79 1.05
C LEU A 89 -10.83 -10.94 2.01
N GLN A 90 -11.37 -12.05 1.49
CA GLN A 90 -11.72 -13.22 2.29
C GLN A 90 -10.50 -13.86 2.96
N ALA A 91 -9.36 -13.86 2.27
CA ALA A 91 -8.09 -14.35 2.81
C ALA A 91 -7.45 -13.40 3.84
N GLY A 92 -7.99 -12.20 4.03
CA GLY A 92 -7.46 -11.19 4.94
C GLY A 92 -6.09 -10.66 4.57
N ARG A 93 -5.77 -10.64 3.27
CA ARG A 93 -4.54 -10.08 2.71
C ARG A 93 -4.72 -8.72 2.05
N LEU A 94 -5.96 -8.32 1.78
CA LEU A 94 -6.30 -7.04 1.17
C LEU A 94 -7.24 -6.27 2.10
N HIS A 95 -6.88 -5.03 2.39
CA HIS A 95 -7.59 -4.15 3.30
C HIS A 95 -7.84 -2.80 2.65
N PHE A 96 -9.02 -2.21 2.89
CA PHE A 96 -9.37 -0.87 2.42
C PHE A 96 -9.64 0.05 3.60
N VAL A 97 -9.02 1.23 3.59
CA VAL A 97 -9.12 2.24 4.66
C VAL A 97 -9.30 3.64 4.08
N THR A 98 -9.75 4.58 4.90
CA THR A 98 -10.05 5.94 4.45
C THR A 98 -8.88 6.91 4.60
N SER A 99 -7.85 6.54 5.35
CA SER A 99 -6.70 7.41 5.55
C SER A 99 -5.36 6.66 5.65
N ALA A 100 -4.27 7.35 5.32
CA ALA A 100 -2.91 6.86 5.50
C ALA A 100 -2.60 6.56 6.99
N ALA A 101 -3.21 7.29 7.92
CA ALA A 101 -3.01 7.09 9.36
C ALA A 101 -3.44 5.72 9.85
N GLU A 102 -4.36 5.06 9.15
CA GLU A 102 -4.85 3.72 9.50
C GLU A 102 -3.90 2.60 9.06
N CYS A 103 -2.96 2.88 8.15
CA CYS A 103 -2.23 1.79 7.48
C CYS A 103 -0.72 1.99 7.31
N VAL A 104 -0.19 3.21 7.35
CA VAL A 104 1.24 3.46 7.01
C VAL A 104 2.19 2.93 8.08
N GLU A 105 1.78 2.88 9.36
CA GLU A 105 2.63 2.36 10.41
C GLU A 105 3.06 0.91 10.11
N GLY A 106 4.35 0.66 10.20
CA GLY A 106 4.96 -0.65 9.93
C GLY A 106 4.98 -1.08 8.46
N ALA A 107 4.62 -0.20 7.52
CA ALA A 107 4.75 -0.48 6.09
C ALA A 107 6.22 -0.54 5.67
N GLU A 108 6.56 -1.52 4.84
CA GLU A 108 7.90 -1.65 4.24
C GLU A 108 7.98 -0.91 2.89
N ALA A 109 6.85 -0.78 2.19
CA ALA A 109 6.74 -0.01 0.97
C ALA A 109 5.39 0.73 0.90
N VAL A 110 5.42 1.98 0.44
CA VAL A 110 4.23 2.81 0.23
C VAL A 110 4.20 3.29 -1.22
N PHE A 111 3.15 2.90 -1.93
CA PHE A 111 2.91 3.33 -3.31
C PHE A 111 1.95 4.51 -3.33
N ILE A 112 2.35 5.60 -3.97
CA ILE A 112 1.46 6.72 -4.28
C ILE A 112 0.92 6.51 -5.69
N ALA A 113 -0.38 6.17 -5.79
CA ALA A 113 -1.08 5.82 -7.01
C ALA A 113 -2.36 6.67 -7.20
N VAL A 114 -2.30 7.93 -6.79
CA VAL A 114 -3.41 8.89 -6.92
C VAL A 114 -3.51 9.43 -8.34
N GLY A 115 -4.69 9.93 -8.71
CA GLY A 115 -4.92 10.57 -10.01
C GLY A 115 -4.12 11.86 -10.16
N THR A 116 -3.71 12.14 -11.39
CA THR A 116 -3.04 13.38 -11.81
C THR A 116 -3.84 13.99 -12.97
N PRO A 117 -4.97 14.65 -12.68
CA PRO A 117 -5.79 15.26 -13.72
C PRO A 117 -5.02 16.34 -14.48
N GLU A 118 -5.49 16.68 -15.66
CA GLU A 118 -4.97 17.79 -16.42
C GLU A 118 -5.37 19.11 -15.75
N GLY A 119 -4.39 19.96 -15.49
CA GLY A 119 -4.61 21.32 -14.98
C GLY A 119 -5.05 22.27 -16.09
N GLU A 120 -5.43 23.50 -15.70
CA GLU A 120 -5.87 24.57 -16.65
C GLU A 120 -4.79 24.94 -17.67
N ASP A 121 -3.54 24.69 -17.38
CA ASP A 121 -2.39 24.95 -18.26
C ASP A 121 -2.01 23.75 -19.15
N GLY A 122 -2.82 22.70 -19.18
CA GLY A 122 -2.58 21.47 -19.94
C GLY A 122 -1.49 20.56 -19.36
N ARG A 123 -0.99 20.87 -18.16
CA ARG A 123 -0.01 20.03 -17.44
C ARG A 123 -0.71 19.13 -16.43
N ALA A 124 -0.03 18.04 -16.06
CA ALA A 124 -0.53 17.18 -15.00
C ALA A 124 -0.54 17.93 -13.65
N ASP A 125 -1.68 17.99 -13.00
CA ASP A 125 -1.79 18.50 -11.64
C ASP A 125 -1.24 17.45 -10.65
N VAL A 126 -0.12 17.78 -10.01
CA VAL A 126 0.57 16.92 -9.04
C VAL A 126 0.16 17.20 -7.59
N SER A 127 -0.81 18.08 -7.36
CA SER A 127 -1.26 18.45 -6.01
C SER A 127 -1.69 17.24 -5.18
N HIS A 128 -2.43 16.32 -5.78
CA HIS A 128 -2.86 15.10 -5.14
C HIS A 128 -1.66 14.20 -4.74
N VAL A 129 -0.62 14.15 -5.57
CA VAL A 129 0.61 13.37 -5.27
C VAL A 129 1.33 13.97 -4.07
N LEU A 130 1.44 15.31 -4.02
CA LEU A 130 2.11 16.00 -2.91
C LEU A 130 1.30 15.90 -1.61
N GLU A 131 -0.04 15.98 -1.68
CA GLU A 131 -0.87 15.81 -0.49
C GLU A 131 -0.83 14.35 0.03
N ALA A 132 -0.86 13.36 -0.86
CA ALA A 132 -0.64 11.97 -0.50
C ALA A 132 0.74 11.78 0.16
N ALA A 133 1.80 12.41 -0.38
CA ALA A 133 3.13 12.38 0.20
C ALA A 133 3.16 12.98 1.61
N ARG A 134 2.53 14.15 1.82
CA ARG A 134 2.40 14.76 3.16
C ARG A 134 1.63 13.87 4.13
N SER A 135 0.51 13.29 3.69
CA SER A 135 -0.29 12.41 4.55
C SER A 135 0.51 11.19 5.02
N VAL A 136 1.38 10.66 4.17
CA VAL A 136 2.34 9.60 4.55
C VAL A 136 3.38 10.14 5.53
N GLY A 137 3.99 11.31 5.26
CA GLY A 137 5.01 11.90 6.12
C GLY A 137 4.54 12.15 7.55
N ARG A 138 3.28 12.57 7.73
CA ARG A 138 2.69 12.82 9.07
C ARG A 138 2.63 11.59 9.97
N VAL A 139 2.60 10.40 9.40
CA VAL A 139 2.35 9.14 10.12
C VAL A 139 3.45 8.09 9.93
N LEU A 140 4.42 8.38 9.06
CA LEU A 140 5.53 7.47 8.81
C LEU A 140 6.42 7.38 10.07
N ASN A 141 6.53 6.18 10.60
CA ASN A 141 7.37 5.88 11.76
C ASN A 141 8.35 4.75 11.40
N GLY A 142 9.56 5.13 11.07
CA GLY A 142 10.61 4.20 10.67
C GLY A 142 10.93 4.21 9.17
N TYR A 143 11.58 3.16 8.71
CA TYR A 143 12.03 3.05 7.32
C TYR A 143 10.95 2.44 6.44
N ALA A 144 10.63 3.13 5.35
CA ALA A 144 9.82 2.60 4.25
C ALA A 144 10.36 3.07 2.89
N VAL A 145 10.14 2.28 1.85
CA VAL A 145 10.42 2.70 0.47
C VAL A 145 9.18 3.38 -0.10
N ILE A 146 9.30 4.64 -0.49
CA ILE A 146 8.19 5.39 -1.09
C ILE A 146 8.30 5.33 -2.61
N ILE A 147 7.24 4.87 -3.27
CA ILE A 147 7.18 4.67 -4.72
C ILE A 147 6.08 5.56 -5.30
N VAL A 148 6.43 6.53 -6.13
CA VAL A 148 5.45 7.30 -6.91
C VAL A 148 5.10 6.50 -8.16
N LYS A 149 3.87 5.96 -8.21
CA LYS A 149 3.35 5.16 -9.32
C LYS A 149 2.39 5.97 -10.22
N SER A 150 1.95 7.14 -9.78
CA SER A 150 1.20 8.08 -10.61
C SER A 150 2.03 8.55 -11.81
N THR A 151 1.37 8.84 -12.93
CA THR A 151 2.01 9.42 -14.11
C THR A 151 2.30 10.90 -13.84
N VAL A 152 3.57 11.23 -13.68
CA VAL A 152 3.99 12.56 -13.21
C VAL A 152 5.14 13.14 -14.05
N PRO A 153 5.27 14.47 -14.15
CA PRO A 153 6.43 15.12 -14.75
C PRO A 153 7.73 14.78 -14.02
N VAL A 154 8.85 14.90 -14.75
CA VAL A 154 10.20 14.75 -14.20
C VAL A 154 10.38 15.73 -13.02
N GLY A 155 10.97 15.23 -11.93
CA GLY A 155 11.20 16.01 -10.70
C GLY A 155 10.12 15.86 -9.64
N THR A 156 8.92 15.36 -9.96
CA THR A 156 7.82 15.21 -8.99
C THR A 156 8.18 14.26 -7.84
N THR A 157 8.94 13.19 -8.11
CA THR A 157 9.40 12.27 -7.04
C THR A 157 10.29 12.99 -6.02
N ALA A 158 11.16 13.89 -6.47
CA ALA A 158 11.96 14.70 -5.55
C ALA A 158 11.11 15.71 -4.75
N MET A 159 10.04 16.26 -5.35
CA MET A 159 9.07 17.10 -4.65
C MET A 159 8.30 16.30 -3.59
N ALA A 160 7.84 15.09 -3.91
CA ALA A 160 7.18 14.21 -2.96
C ALA A 160 8.11 13.85 -1.79
N GLY A 161 9.38 13.54 -2.06
CA GLY A 161 10.37 13.29 -1.01
C GLY A 161 10.57 14.48 -0.06
N ARG A 162 10.61 15.72 -0.59
CA ARG A 162 10.66 16.93 0.24
C ARG A 162 9.39 17.10 1.07
N ALA A 163 8.21 16.91 0.45
CA ALA A 163 6.93 17.02 1.15
C ALA A 163 6.81 16.02 2.31
N ILE A 164 7.33 14.80 2.16
CA ILE A 164 7.43 13.83 3.25
C ILE A 164 8.38 14.32 4.33
N ALA A 165 9.58 14.79 3.95
CA ALA A 165 10.61 15.24 4.90
C ALA A 165 10.17 16.45 5.73
N GLU A 166 9.34 17.34 5.18
CA GLU A 166 8.76 18.49 5.89
C GLU A 166 7.77 18.07 6.99
N GLU A 167 7.12 16.93 6.85
CA GLU A 167 6.13 16.41 7.81
C GLU A 167 6.75 15.41 8.82
N LEU A 168 7.91 14.83 8.51
CA LEU A 168 8.62 13.95 9.45
C LEU A 168 9.08 14.74 10.69
N ARG A 169 8.64 14.33 11.88
CA ARG A 169 8.95 14.93 13.18
C ARG A 169 9.90 14.07 13.99
#